data_b41c4112a03299feeaacda3fad4c4654
#
_entry.id   b41c4112a03299feeaacda3fad4c4654
#
_cell.length_a   1.000
_cell.length_b   1.000
_cell.length_c   1.000
_cell.angle_alpha   90.00
_cell.angle_beta   90.00
_cell.angle_gamma   90.00
#
_symmetry.space_group_name_H-M   'P 1'
#
loop_
_entity.id
_entity.type
_entity.pdbx_description
1 polymer ?
#
loop_
_entity_poly.entity_id
_entity_poly.type
_entity_poly.pdbx_seq_one_letter_code
_entity_poly.pdbx_strand_id
1 'polypeptide(L)'
;MGKRLKKMIILCINQFQDPYYHGVAAQLAFFLFLSILPTIILFSQLMGLFSLSLDSLQEWANINMTGEGLDALQDMLTYHPSGANSIFMAVIALWAASRVQFALIRVTNYTLTDGDSTGDGYVKDRLRAIKTMIITLFTVVFSLVVLVYGQVILKLAFGIVKATAMADAFWLTLRWPL
;
A
#
# COMPACT_ATOMS: atom_id res chain seq x y z
N MET A 1 36.02 -6.41 7.85
CA MET A 1 34.87 -5.85 7.12
C MET A 1 34.77 -6.37 5.68
N GLY A 2 35.84 -6.44 4.89
CA GLY A 2 35.81 -6.83 3.46
C GLY A 2 35.31 -8.25 3.15
N LYS A 3 35.52 -9.25 4.02
CA LYS A 3 35.07 -10.63 3.76
C LYS A 3 33.54 -10.77 3.84
N ARG A 4 32.88 -10.05 4.77
CA ARG A 4 31.40 -10.04 4.88
C ARG A 4 30.75 -9.34 3.70
N LEU A 5 31.34 -8.21 3.27
CA LEU A 5 30.86 -7.45 2.11
C LEU A 5 30.96 -8.28 0.82
N LYS A 6 32.11 -8.94 0.57
CA LYS A 6 32.27 -9.87 -0.55
C LYS A 6 31.23 -10.98 -0.56
N LYS A 7 30.96 -11.61 0.60
CA LYS A 7 29.98 -12.67 0.72
C LYS A 7 28.56 -12.17 0.41
N MET A 8 28.20 -10.97 0.87
CA MET A 8 26.91 -10.34 0.54
C MET A 8 26.77 -10.06 -0.96
N ILE A 9 27.82 -9.52 -1.58
CA ILE A 9 27.82 -9.23 -3.03
C ILE A 9 27.63 -10.52 -3.84
N ILE A 10 28.37 -11.58 -3.50
CA ILE A 10 28.25 -12.88 -4.19
C ILE A 10 26.84 -13.46 -4.01
N LEU A 11 26.26 -13.38 -2.81
CA LEU A 11 24.89 -13.83 -2.55
C LEU A 11 23.88 -13.03 -3.40
N CYS A 12 24.03 -11.71 -3.45
CA CYS A 12 23.17 -10.87 -4.30
C CYS A 12 23.27 -11.27 -5.78
N ILE A 13 24.49 -11.48 -6.30
CA ILE A 13 24.70 -11.86 -7.71
C ILE A 13 24.06 -13.23 -7.98
N ASN A 14 24.25 -14.21 -7.09
CA ASN A 14 23.64 -15.53 -7.26
C ASN A 14 22.09 -15.47 -7.22
N GLN A 15 21.52 -14.64 -6.34
CA GLN A 15 20.07 -14.43 -6.31
C GLN A 15 19.54 -13.78 -7.61
N PHE A 16 20.30 -12.83 -8.18
CA PHE A 16 19.95 -12.23 -9.46
C PHE A 16 20.01 -13.23 -10.64
N GLN A 17 20.76 -14.31 -10.53
CA GLN A 17 20.85 -15.33 -11.58
C GLN A 17 19.82 -16.46 -11.41
N ASP A 18 19.13 -16.53 -10.28
CA ASP A 18 18.15 -17.55 -9.99
C ASP A 18 16.83 -17.27 -10.74
N PRO A 19 16.39 -18.19 -11.63
CA PRO A 19 15.16 -18.05 -12.41
C PRO A 19 13.90 -17.84 -11.55
N TYR A 20 13.89 -18.34 -10.31
CA TYR A 20 12.76 -18.17 -9.39
C TYR A 20 12.52 -16.70 -9.06
N TYR A 21 13.57 -15.93 -8.73
CA TYR A 21 13.44 -14.51 -8.43
C TYR A 21 13.00 -13.70 -9.65
N HIS A 22 13.45 -14.04 -10.85
CA HIS A 22 12.97 -13.42 -12.08
C HIS A 22 11.47 -13.66 -12.31
N GLY A 23 11.01 -14.90 -12.11
CA GLY A 23 9.59 -15.25 -12.22
C GLY A 23 8.73 -14.51 -11.20
N VAL A 24 9.17 -14.42 -9.94
CA VAL A 24 8.47 -13.68 -8.89
C VAL A 24 8.47 -12.18 -9.17
N ALA A 25 9.59 -11.60 -9.61
CA ALA A 25 9.68 -10.18 -9.96
C ALA A 25 8.71 -9.82 -11.11
N ALA A 26 8.66 -10.63 -12.16
CA ALA A 26 7.71 -10.45 -13.26
C ALA A 26 6.25 -10.55 -12.77
N GLN A 27 5.95 -11.53 -11.91
CA GLN A 27 4.63 -11.69 -11.31
C GLN A 27 4.24 -10.48 -10.45
N LEU A 28 5.15 -9.99 -9.61
CA LEU A 28 4.94 -8.80 -8.77
C LEU A 28 4.69 -7.56 -9.64
N ALA A 29 5.53 -7.33 -10.64
CA ALA A 29 5.40 -6.21 -11.56
C ALA A 29 4.04 -6.22 -12.27
N PHE A 30 3.61 -7.39 -12.78
CA PHE A 30 2.31 -7.56 -13.43
C PHE A 30 1.14 -7.23 -12.51
N PHE A 31 1.11 -7.78 -11.28
CA PHE A 31 0.00 -7.53 -10.36
C PHE A 31 0.02 -6.12 -9.78
N LEU A 32 1.19 -5.53 -9.55
CA LEU A 32 1.31 -4.12 -9.17
C LEU A 32 0.76 -3.24 -10.27
N PHE A 33 1.15 -3.46 -11.52
CA PHE A 33 0.65 -2.69 -12.65
C PHE A 33 -0.87 -2.85 -12.81
N LEU A 34 -1.39 -4.08 -12.73
CA LEU A 34 -2.83 -4.35 -12.80
C LEU A 34 -3.61 -3.66 -11.67
N SER A 35 -3.00 -3.49 -10.50
CA SER A 35 -3.66 -2.87 -9.35
C SER A 35 -3.66 -1.34 -9.37
N ILE A 36 -2.83 -0.69 -10.20
CA ILE A 36 -2.70 0.78 -10.23
C ILE A 36 -4.04 1.44 -10.51
N LEU A 37 -4.73 1.05 -11.59
CA LEU A 37 -6.00 1.63 -12.01
C LEU A 37 -7.09 1.53 -10.94
N PRO A 38 -7.43 0.31 -10.45
CA PRO A 38 -8.42 0.17 -9.38
C PRO A 38 -8.02 0.91 -8.10
N THR A 39 -6.73 0.95 -7.77
CA THR A 39 -6.24 1.60 -6.55
C THR A 39 -6.42 3.12 -6.63
N ILE A 40 -6.10 3.75 -7.75
CA ILE A 40 -6.30 5.19 -7.95
C ILE A 40 -7.78 5.55 -7.81
N ILE A 41 -8.67 4.78 -8.45
CA ILE A 41 -10.12 5.01 -8.37
C ILE A 41 -10.65 4.87 -6.94
N LEU A 42 -10.25 3.80 -6.23
CA LEU A 42 -10.65 3.59 -4.83
C LEU A 42 -10.07 4.66 -3.90
N PHE A 43 -8.83 5.09 -4.15
CA PHE A 43 -8.19 6.15 -3.38
C PHE A 43 -8.92 7.49 -3.56
N SER A 44 -9.28 7.84 -4.80
CA SER A 44 -10.07 9.02 -5.10
C SER A 44 -11.41 9.02 -4.35
N GLN A 45 -12.13 7.89 -4.36
CA GLN A 45 -13.40 7.75 -3.63
C GLN A 45 -13.20 7.86 -2.11
N LEU A 46 -12.13 7.26 -1.59
CA LEU A 46 -11.81 7.33 -0.16
C LEU A 46 -11.53 8.78 0.26
N MET A 47 -10.75 9.52 -0.53
CA MET A 47 -10.49 10.94 -0.27
C MET A 47 -11.78 11.76 -0.28
N GLY A 48 -12.69 11.49 -1.22
CA GLY A 48 -14.01 12.14 -1.26
C GLY A 48 -14.84 11.88 0.01
N LEU A 49 -14.82 10.65 0.54
CA LEU A 49 -15.50 10.31 1.80
C LEU A 49 -14.96 11.10 3.01
N PHE A 50 -13.66 11.40 3.04
CA PHE A 50 -13.03 12.17 4.10
C PHE A 50 -13.05 13.69 3.84
N SER A 51 -13.70 14.15 2.77
CA SER A 51 -13.71 15.56 2.33
C SER A 51 -12.30 16.13 2.15
N LEU A 52 -11.36 15.27 1.77
CA LEU A 52 -9.98 15.66 1.46
C LEU A 52 -9.90 16.04 -0.01
N SER A 53 -9.33 17.22 -0.31
CA SER A 53 -9.11 17.64 -1.68
C SER A 53 -7.94 16.89 -2.30
N LEU A 54 -8.08 16.54 -3.57
CA LEU A 54 -6.99 15.97 -4.38
C LEU A 54 -6.22 17.06 -5.15
N ASP A 55 -6.46 18.34 -4.79
CA ASP A 55 -5.88 19.49 -5.50
C ASP A 55 -4.37 19.40 -5.61
N SER A 56 -3.69 19.01 -4.53
CA SER A 56 -2.23 18.84 -4.52
C SER A 56 -1.74 17.75 -5.47
N LEU A 57 -2.52 16.66 -5.63
CA LEU A 57 -2.19 15.59 -6.55
C LEU A 57 -2.45 16.02 -7.99
N GLN A 58 -3.54 16.74 -8.23
CA GLN A 58 -3.86 17.30 -9.54
C GLN A 58 -2.84 18.36 -9.97
N GLU A 59 -2.44 19.24 -9.06
CA GLU A 59 -1.39 20.24 -9.29
C GLU A 59 -0.04 19.58 -9.61
N TRP A 60 0.36 18.56 -8.84
CA TRP A 60 1.57 17.78 -9.12
C TRP A 60 1.51 17.12 -10.51
N ALA A 61 0.37 16.54 -10.87
CA ALA A 61 0.17 15.90 -12.16
C ALA A 61 0.26 16.93 -13.30
N ASN A 62 -0.35 18.09 -13.17
CA ASN A 62 -0.31 19.17 -14.14
C ASN A 62 1.12 19.70 -14.38
N ILE A 63 1.98 19.68 -13.34
CA ILE A 63 3.37 20.13 -13.45
C ILE A 63 4.26 19.06 -14.09
N ASN A 64 4.04 17.78 -13.76
CA ASN A 64 4.97 16.69 -14.08
C ASN A 64 4.51 15.80 -15.24
N MET A 65 3.27 15.90 -15.68
CA MET A 65 2.69 15.08 -16.73
C MET A 65 2.10 15.95 -17.83
N THR A 66 2.12 15.46 -19.06
CA THR A 66 1.55 16.14 -20.24
C THR A 66 0.88 15.14 -21.17
N GLY A 67 -0.08 15.62 -21.98
CA GLY A 67 -0.76 14.83 -23.00
C GLY A 67 -1.68 13.76 -22.43
N GLU A 68 -1.86 12.67 -23.16
CA GLU A 68 -2.83 11.60 -22.87
C GLU A 68 -2.69 10.99 -21.46
N GLY A 69 -1.48 10.99 -20.89
CA GLY A 69 -1.25 10.48 -19.54
C GLY A 69 -1.87 11.36 -18.45
N LEU A 70 -1.83 12.70 -18.65
CA LEU A 70 -2.46 13.65 -17.75
C LEU A 70 -3.99 13.54 -17.83
N ASP A 71 -4.53 13.50 -19.05
CA ASP A 71 -5.97 13.39 -19.26
C ASP A 71 -6.52 12.10 -18.66
N ALA A 72 -5.84 10.97 -18.89
CA ALA A 72 -6.22 9.68 -18.30
C ALA A 72 -6.19 9.70 -16.76
N LEU A 73 -5.21 10.35 -16.15
CA LEU A 73 -5.14 10.47 -14.69
C LEU A 73 -6.27 11.37 -14.15
N GLN A 74 -6.55 12.49 -14.82
CA GLN A 74 -7.65 13.38 -14.43
C GLN A 74 -9.00 12.69 -14.54
N ASP A 75 -9.24 11.94 -15.63
CA ASP A 75 -10.46 11.15 -15.82
C ASP A 75 -10.62 10.10 -14.71
N MET A 76 -9.54 9.44 -14.30
CA MET A 76 -9.56 8.48 -13.19
C MET A 76 -9.87 9.13 -11.85
N LEU A 77 -9.30 10.31 -11.57
CA LEU A 77 -9.51 11.03 -10.31
C LEU A 77 -10.93 11.60 -10.21
N THR A 78 -11.53 11.98 -11.33
CA THR A 78 -12.89 12.51 -11.40
C THR A 78 -13.95 11.42 -11.61
N TYR A 79 -13.52 10.19 -11.90
CA TYR A 79 -14.42 9.07 -12.14
C TYR A 79 -15.17 8.67 -10.88
N HIS A 80 -16.49 8.82 -10.88
CA HIS A 80 -17.39 8.37 -9.83
C HIS A 80 -18.22 7.17 -10.33
N PRO A 81 -17.72 5.93 -10.16
CA PRO A 81 -18.46 4.77 -10.61
C PRO A 81 -19.77 4.60 -9.83
N SER A 82 -20.79 4.05 -10.50
CA SER A 82 -22.00 3.59 -9.82
C SER A 82 -21.65 2.56 -8.74
N GLY A 83 -22.48 2.41 -7.70
CA GLY A 83 -22.17 1.54 -6.56
C GLY A 83 -21.75 0.11 -6.96
N ALA A 84 -22.37 -0.48 -7.99
CA ALA A 84 -22.00 -1.79 -8.53
C ALA A 84 -20.58 -1.81 -9.12
N ASN A 85 -20.21 -0.78 -9.89
CA ASN A 85 -18.88 -0.66 -10.48
C ASN A 85 -17.79 -0.41 -9.41
N SER A 86 -18.11 0.34 -8.35
CA SER A 86 -17.21 0.52 -7.20
C SER A 86 -16.89 -0.80 -6.53
N ILE A 87 -17.91 -1.64 -6.28
CA ILE A 87 -17.72 -2.97 -5.68
C ILE A 87 -16.85 -3.85 -6.59
N PHE A 88 -17.11 -3.84 -7.90
CA PHE A 88 -16.32 -4.61 -8.86
C PHE A 88 -14.85 -4.17 -8.88
N MET A 89 -14.58 -2.86 -8.90
CA MET A 89 -13.22 -2.31 -8.83
C MET A 89 -12.53 -2.66 -7.51
N ALA A 90 -13.25 -2.60 -6.38
CA ALA A 90 -12.74 -3.01 -5.09
C ALA A 90 -12.35 -4.50 -5.07
N VAL A 91 -13.17 -5.38 -5.63
CA VAL A 91 -12.88 -6.82 -5.72
C VAL A 91 -11.62 -7.07 -6.56
N ILE A 92 -11.47 -6.41 -7.71
CA ILE A 92 -10.26 -6.54 -8.55
C ILE A 92 -9.02 -6.05 -7.80
N ALA A 93 -9.09 -4.87 -7.15
CA ALA A 93 -7.98 -4.33 -6.38
C ALA A 93 -7.57 -5.27 -5.23
N LEU A 94 -8.52 -5.77 -4.47
CA LEU A 94 -8.27 -6.72 -3.37
C LEU A 94 -7.69 -8.04 -3.89
N TRP A 95 -8.20 -8.53 -5.02
CA TRP A 95 -7.66 -9.73 -5.65
C TRP A 95 -6.21 -9.54 -6.09
N ALA A 96 -5.89 -8.43 -6.77
CA ALA A 96 -4.54 -8.11 -7.20
C ALA A 96 -3.60 -7.92 -6.00
N ALA A 97 -4.01 -7.16 -4.98
CA ALA A 97 -3.24 -6.97 -3.75
C ALA A 97 -2.95 -8.30 -3.02
N SER A 98 -3.95 -9.20 -2.96
CA SER A 98 -3.78 -10.54 -2.41
C SER A 98 -2.77 -11.38 -3.20
N ARG A 99 -2.66 -11.18 -4.52
CA ARG A 99 -1.65 -11.85 -5.36
C ARG A 99 -0.24 -11.35 -5.06
N VAL A 100 -0.08 -10.03 -4.89
CA VAL A 100 1.20 -9.43 -4.48
C VAL A 100 1.64 -9.97 -3.12
N GLN A 101 0.75 -9.96 -2.12
CA GLN A 101 1.06 -10.51 -0.78
C GLN A 101 1.45 -12.00 -0.84
N PHE A 102 0.75 -12.80 -1.64
CA PHE A 102 1.08 -14.20 -1.83
C PHE A 102 2.48 -14.39 -2.44
N ALA A 103 2.83 -13.62 -3.47
CA ALA A 103 4.15 -13.67 -4.08
C ALA A 103 5.25 -13.25 -3.11
N LEU A 104 5.02 -12.18 -2.30
CA LEU A 104 5.96 -11.74 -1.26
C LEU A 104 6.19 -12.81 -0.19
N ILE A 105 5.15 -13.48 0.30
CA ILE A 105 5.30 -14.56 1.28
C ILE A 105 6.15 -15.69 0.70
N ARG A 106 5.90 -16.08 -0.54
CA ARG A 106 6.64 -17.18 -1.17
C ARG A 106 8.10 -16.84 -1.43
N VAL A 107 8.39 -15.62 -1.92
CA VAL A 107 9.78 -15.22 -2.15
C VAL A 107 10.54 -15.06 -0.83
N THR A 108 9.88 -14.58 0.22
CA THR A 108 10.47 -14.48 1.55
C THR A 108 10.81 -15.87 2.11
N ASN A 109 9.88 -16.83 2.02
CA ASN A 109 10.14 -18.21 2.46
C ASN A 109 11.30 -18.83 1.65
N TYR A 110 11.30 -18.69 0.34
CA TYR A 110 12.36 -19.20 -0.53
C TYR A 110 13.72 -18.61 -0.16
N THR A 111 13.77 -17.30 0.10
CA THR A 111 15.02 -16.63 0.51
C THR A 111 15.49 -17.08 1.90
N LEU A 112 14.57 -17.28 2.83
CA LEU A 112 14.92 -17.70 4.21
C LEU A 112 15.33 -19.17 4.31
N THR A 113 14.91 -20.01 3.35
CA THR A 113 15.24 -21.45 3.31
C THR A 113 16.35 -21.76 2.30
N ASP A 114 17.10 -20.75 1.83
CA ASP A 114 18.15 -20.90 0.82
C ASP A 114 17.70 -21.69 -0.43
N GLY A 115 16.43 -21.53 -0.82
CA GLY A 115 15.85 -22.18 -1.99
C GLY A 115 15.14 -23.51 -1.76
N ASP A 116 15.17 -24.05 -0.54
CA ASP A 116 14.62 -25.38 -0.23
C ASP A 116 13.08 -25.40 -0.22
N SER A 117 12.43 -24.29 0.16
CA SER A 117 10.97 -24.25 0.26
C SER A 117 10.40 -22.88 -0.10
N THR A 118 9.28 -22.90 -0.84
CA THR A 118 8.51 -21.68 -1.15
C THR A 118 7.40 -21.39 -0.12
N GLY A 119 7.17 -22.31 0.84
CA GLY A 119 6.16 -22.16 1.89
C GLY A 119 5.51 -23.47 2.32
N ASP A 120 4.47 -23.34 3.17
CA ASP A 120 3.77 -24.45 3.82
C ASP A 120 2.69 -25.10 2.92
N GLY A 121 2.61 -24.71 1.67
CA GLY A 121 1.62 -25.18 0.69
C GLY A 121 0.68 -24.08 0.20
N TYR A 122 0.18 -24.27 -1.04
CA TYR A 122 -0.58 -23.23 -1.76
C TYR A 122 -1.76 -22.67 -0.96
N VAL A 123 -2.59 -23.52 -0.39
CA VAL A 123 -3.82 -23.10 0.32
C VAL A 123 -3.49 -22.32 1.59
N LYS A 124 -2.50 -22.81 2.36
CA LYS A 124 -2.09 -22.21 3.63
C LYS A 124 -1.45 -20.84 3.39
N ASP A 125 -0.56 -20.74 2.42
CA ASP A 125 0.08 -19.49 2.03
C ASP A 125 -0.93 -18.50 1.45
N ARG A 126 -1.94 -18.98 0.73
CA ARG A 126 -3.01 -18.15 0.20
C ARG A 126 -3.89 -17.56 1.30
N LEU A 127 -4.27 -18.35 2.29
CA LEU A 127 -5.02 -17.87 3.45
C LEU A 127 -4.20 -16.86 4.27
N ARG A 128 -2.89 -17.12 4.44
CA ARG A 128 -1.97 -16.20 5.10
C ARG A 128 -1.89 -14.87 4.33
N ALA A 129 -1.79 -14.91 3.00
CA ALA A 129 -1.75 -13.72 2.16
C ALA A 129 -3.04 -12.88 2.28
N ILE A 130 -4.21 -13.50 2.25
CA ILE A 130 -5.50 -12.81 2.43
C ILE A 130 -5.58 -12.19 3.82
N LYS A 131 -5.22 -12.94 4.87
CA LYS A 131 -5.20 -12.41 6.24
C LYS A 131 -4.27 -11.20 6.38
N THR A 132 -3.04 -11.30 5.86
CA THR A 132 -2.06 -10.20 5.90
C THR A 132 -2.57 -8.98 5.14
N MET A 133 -3.17 -9.18 3.95
CA MET A 133 -3.76 -8.11 3.16
C MET A 133 -4.87 -7.37 3.93
N ILE A 134 -5.79 -8.10 4.58
CA ILE A 134 -6.88 -7.49 5.37
C ILE A 134 -6.30 -6.68 6.53
N ILE A 135 -5.31 -7.20 7.24
CA ILE A 135 -4.64 -6.49 8.34
C ILE A 135 -3.96 -5.23 7.83
N THR A 136 -3.22 -5.32 6.71
CA THR A 136 -2.55 -4.17 6.10
C THR A 136 -3.57 -3.11 5.67
N LEU A 137 -4.65 -3.49 5.01
CA LEU A 137 -5.72 -2.59 4.60
C LEU A 137 -6.34 -1.88 5.82
N PHE A 138 -6.67 -2.64 6.86
CA PHE A 138 -7.19 -2.08 8.10
C PHE A 138 -6.21 -1.09 8.74
N THR A 139 -4.92 -1.42 8.79
CA THR A 139 -3.88 -0.55 9.34
C THR A 139 -3.77 0.75 8.54
N VAL A 140 -3.80 0.69 7.21
CA VAL A 140 -3.75 1.88 6.34
C VAL A 140 -4.98 2.77 6.58
N VAL A 141 -6.19 2.19 6.55
CA VAL A 141 -7.43 2.94 6.79
C VAL A 141 -7.43 3.55 8.18
N PHE A 142 -7.04 2.79 9.21
CA PHE A 142 -6.92 3.29 10.57
C PHE A 142 -5.92 4.44 10.68
N SER A 143 -4.74 4.33 10.04
CA SER A 143 -3.75 5.40 9.98
C SER A 143 -4.30 6.67 9.34
N LEU A 144 -5.05 6.55 8.24
CA LEU A 144 -5.70 7.67 7.58
C LEU A 144 -6.73 8.34 8.50
N VAL A 145 -7.56 7.54 9.18
CA VAL A 145 -8.55 8.06 10.15
C VAL A 145 -7.84 8.81 11.27
N VAL A 146 -6.78 8.26 11.84
CA VAL A 146 -6.00 8.93 12.89
C VAL A 146 -5.35 10.21 12.37
N LEU A 147 -4.81 10.19 11.15
CA LEU A 147 -4.16 11.36 10.54
C LEU A 147 -5.16 12.51 10.31
N VAL A 148 -6.37 12.20 9.83
CA VAL A 148 -7.39 13.19 9.50
C VAL A 148 -8.12 13.68 10.75
N TYR A 149 -8.56 12.76 11.59
CA TYR A 149 -9.42 13.06 12.75
C TYR A 149 -8.70 12.99 14.10
N GLY A 150 -7.40 12.71 14.11
CA GLY A 150 -6.64 12.51 15.36
C GLY A 150 -6.68 13.72 16.29
N GLN A 151 -6.65 14.94 15.76
CA GLN A 151 -6.79 16.15 16.56
C GLN A 151 -8.17 16.24 17.25
N VAL A 152 -9.24 15.84 16.54
CA VAL A 152 -10.60 15.81 17.07
C VAL A 152 -10.73 14.71 18.12
N ILE A 153 -10.19 13.53 17.85
CA ILE A 153 -10.17 12.40 18.79
C ILE A 153 -9.40 12.76 20.06
N LEU A 154 -8.24 13.40 19.93
CA LEU A 154 -7.46 13.86 21.07
C LEU A 154 -8.20 14.93 21.86
N LYS A 155 -8.81 15.93 21.21
CA LYS A 155 -9.61 16.96 21.91
C LYS A 155 -10.80 16.34 22.64
N LEU A 156 -11.43 15.33 22.05
CA LEU A 156 -12.54 14.61 22.71
C LEU A 156 -12.03 13.83 23.93
N ALA A 157 -10.91 13.11 23.80
CA ALA A 157 -10.32 12.33 24.88
C ALA A 157 -9.78 13.20 26.02
N PHE A 158 -9.05 14.29 25.69
CA PHE A 158 -8.48 15.22 26.66
C PHE A 158 -9.46 16.31 27.09
N GLY A 159 -10.50 16.61 26.34
CA GLY A 159 -11.60 17.50 26.71
C GLY A 159 -12.36 17.03 27.96
N ILE A 160 -12.40 15.71 28.14
CA ILE A 160 -12.94 15.09 29.37
C ILE A 160 -12.05 15.42 30.59
N VAL A 161 -10.75 15.69 30.36
CA VAL A 161 -9.74 15.93 31.41
C VAL A 161 -9.34 17.40 31.52
N LYS A 162 -9.96 18.34 30.77
CA LYS A 162 -9.64 19.79 30.75
C LYS A 162 -8.19 20.12 30.32
N ALA A 163 -7.51 19.27 29.56
CA ALA A 163 -6.10 19.45 29.17
C ALA A 163 -5.93 19.69 27.64
N THR A 164 -6.72 20.61 27.08
CA THR A 164 -6.72 20.94 25.65
C THR A 164 -5.37 21.40 25.10
N ALA A 165 -4.62 22.20 25.89
CA ALA A 165 -3.29 22.67 25.48
C ALA A 165 -2.25 21.53 25.35
N MET A 166 -2.35 20.49 26.18
CA MET A 166 -1.50 19.29 26.06
C MET A 166 -1.85 18.43 24.84
N ALA A 167 -3.13 18.38 24.47
CA ALA A 167 -3.57 17.64 23.28
C ALA A 167 -3.03 18.27 21.98
N ASP A 168 -3.04 19.59 21.89
CA ASP A 168 -2.51 20.31 20.71
C ASP A 168 -0.98 20.17 20.61
N ALA A 169 -0.25 20.25 21.72
CA ALA A 169 1.20 20.04 21.74
C ALA A 169 1.58 18.60 21.39
N PHE A 170 0.85 17.61 21.92
CA PHE A 170 1.07 16.21 21.63
C PHE A 170 0.78 15.88 20.17
N TRP A 171 -0.29 16.44 19.60
CA TRP A 171 -0.63 16.27 18.19
C TRP A 171 0.41 16.86 17.24
N LEU A 172 0.90 18.07 17.53
CA LEU A 172 1.98 18.70 16.77
C LEU A 172 3.27 17.87 16.76
N THR A 173 3.59 17.23 17.88
CA THR A 173 4.80 16.40 17.99
C THR A 173 4.65 15.05 17.28
N LEU A 174 3.44 14.46 17.31
CA LEU A 174 3.18 13.14 16.72
C LEU A 174 2.95 13.18 15.21
N ARG A 175 2.46 14.31 14.68
CA ARG A 175 2.15 14.46 13.25
C ARG A 175 3.39 14.46 12.34
N TRP A 176 4.55 14.89 12.85
CA TRP A 176 5.78 14.99 12.05
C TRP A 176 6.48 13.66 11.74
N PRO A 177 6.47 12.62 12.59
CA PRO A 177 7.06 11.32 12.27
C PRO A 177 6.10 10.33 11.59
N LEU A 178 4.84 10.68 11.36
CA LEU A 178 3.85 9.87 10.64
C LEU A 178 3.72 10.30 9.18
#